data_6398590ffada6f8ca079746deb09e613
#
_entry.id   6398590ffada6f8ca079746deb09e613
#
_cell.length_a   1.000
_cell.length_b   1.000
_cell.length_c   1.000
_cell.angle_alpha   90.00
_cell.angle_beta   90.00
_cell.angle_gamma   90.00
#
_symmetry.space_group_name_H-M   'P 1'
#
loop_
_entity.id
_entity.type
_entity.pdbx_description
1 polymer ?
#
loop_
_entity_poly.entity_id
_entity_poly.type
_entity_poly.pdbx_seq_one_letter_code
_entity_poly.pdbx_strand_id
1 'polypeptide(L)'
;FTAAGQEAQYVRYRRLLSGYTVQHVYSAAAYRLDPAMSLRQAADLMLLGGQKSFAVVEGDTVVGFLPGQDLVSALHSSRPFVPVAELMRRHVEPVMPGEELIDVERRMIEEQIDALPVAFAGRYLGLITHDQIITLRRLASAAAPMAPPRHTAANSPAN
;
A
#
# COMPACT_ATOMS: atom_id res chain seq x y z
N PHE A 1 -7.13 5.18 31.98
CA PHE A 1 -7.11 4.19 30.88
C PHE A 1 -6.46 2.93 31.38
N THR A 2 -7.22 1.87 31.53
CA THR A 2 -6.73 0.56 31.95
C THR A 2 -6.20 -0.22 30.74
N ALA A 3 -5.14 -1.01 30.94
CA ALA A 3 -4.56 -1.89 29.90
C ALA A 3 -5.62 -2.82 29.26
N ALA A 4 -6.63 -3.22 30.01
CA ALA A 4 -7.76 -4.02 29.52
C ALA A 4 -8.60 -3.31 28.43
N GLY A 5 -8.71 -1.97 28.47
CA GLY A 5 -9.41 -1.19 27.45
C GLY A 5 -8.65 -1.12 26.13
N GLN A 6 -7.32 -1.08 26.17
CA GLN A 6 -6.48 -1.08 24.99
C GLN A 6 -6.44 -2.45 24.30
N GLU A 7 -6.41 -3.55 25.05
CA GLU A 7 -6.48 -4.91 24.52
C GLU A 7 -7.84 -5.20 23.85
N ALA A 8 -8.95 -4.75 24.44
CA ALA A 8 -10.29 -4.90 23.86
C ALA A 8 -10.43 -4.13 22.54
N GLN A 9 -9.85 -2.92 22.44
CA GLN A 9 -9.81 -2.17 21.20
C GLN A 9 -8.93 -2.85 20.14
N TYR A 10 -7.76 -3.37 20.52
CA TYR A 10 -6.85 -4.06 19.61
C TYR A 10 -7.48 -5.35 19.06
N VAL A 11 -8.14 -6.16 19.88
CA VAL A 11 -8.89 -7.35 19.46
C VAL A 11 -10.02 -6.97 18.50
N ARG A 12 -10.73 -5.86 18.76
CA ARG A 12 -11.77 -5.33 17.88
C ARG A 12 -11.22 -4.91 16.53
N TYR A 13 -10.07 -4.24 16.51
CA TYR A 13 -9.35 -3.86 15.30
C TYR A 13 -8.95 -5.07 14.45
N ARG A 14 -8.40 -6.10 15.07
CA ARG A 14 -8.03 -7.33 14.37
C ARG A 14 -9.24 -8.02 13.75
N ARG A 15 -10.39 -8.02 14.43
CA ARG A 15 -11.63 -8.61 13.91
C ARG A 15 -12.14 -7.92 12.66
N LEU A 16 -12.07 -6.60 12.59
CA LEU A 16 -12.55 -5.84 11.44
C LEU A 16 -11.76 -6.10 10.17
N LEU A 17 -10.47 -6.41 10.27
CA LEU A 17 -9.61 -6.73 9.14
C LEU A 17 -9.42 -8.24 8.92
N SER A 18 -9.94 -9.07 9.81
CA SER A 18 -9.81 -10.53 9.71
C SER A 18 -10.44 -11.06 8.42
N GLY A 19 -9.65 -11.83 7.66
CA GLY A 19 -10.07 -12.42 6.39
C GLY A 19 -9.95 -11.47 5.19
N TYR A 20 -9.62 -10.20 5.39
CA TYR A 20 -9.31 -9.30 4.29
C TYR A 20 -7.83 -9.36 3.93
N THR A 21 -7.56 -9.46 2.64
CA THR A 21 -6.21 -9.50 2.07
C THR A 21 -5.98 -8.30 1.15
N VAL A 22 -4.73 -8.09 0.76
CA VAL A 22 -4.33 -7.00 -0.14
C VAL A 22 -5.17 -6.96 -1.42
N GLN A 23 -5.48 -8.11 -2.02
CA GLN A 23 -6.27 -8.20 -3.25
C GLN A 23 -7.66 -7.55 -3.17
N HIS A 24 -8.22 -7.39 -1.97
CA HIS A 24 -9.53 -6.77 -1.80
C HIS A 24 -9.52 -5.25 -1.91
N VAL A 25 -8.38 -4.60 -1.76
CA VAL A 25 -8.33 -3.13 -1.60
C VAL A 25 -7.23 -2.42 -2.38
N TYR A 26 -6.18 -3.09 -2.87
CA TYR A 26 -5.10 -2.40 -3.57
C TYR A 26 -5.58 -1.75 -4.87
N SER A 27 -4.91 -0.70 -5.32
CA SER A 27 -5.20 -0.01 -6.57
C SER A 27 -4.25 -0.46 -7.68
N ALA A 28 -4.81 -1.11 -8.70
CA ALA A 28 -4.08 -1.43 -9.92
C ALA A 28 -3.86 -0.20 -10.83
N ALA A 29 -4.65 0.85 -10.63
CA ALA A 29 -4.59 2.09 -11.39
C ALA A 29 -3.70 3.17 -10.74
N ALA A 30 -3.01 2.86 -9.65
CA ALA A 30 -2.09 3.78 -9.01
C ALA A 30 -0.97 4.19 -9.98
N TYR A 31 -0.59 5.47 -9.94
CA TYR A 31 0.56 5.97 -10.68
C TYR A 31 1.84 5.30 -10.17
N ARG A 32 2.68 4.91 -11.10
CA ARG A 32 4.03 4.42 -10.84
C ARG A 32 5.06 5.36 -11.43
N LEU A 33 6.26 5.37 -10.88
CA LEU A 33 7.37 6.16 -11.40
C LEU A 33 8.38 5.25 -12.10
N ASP A 34 8.95 5.76 -13.18
CA ASP A 34 10.17 5.21 -13.75
C ASP A 34 11.37 5.77 -12.98
N PRO A 35 12.44 4.99 -12.73
CA PRO A 35 13.62 5.50 -12.03
C PRO A 35 14.31 6.68 -12.71
N ALA A 36 14.16 6.83 -14.02
CA ALA A 36 14.74 7.94 -14.80
C ALA A 36 13.89 9.24 -14.74
N MET A 37 12.66 9.18 -14.26
CA MET A 37 11.83 10.37 -14.08
C MET A 37 12.49 11.35 -13.11
N SER A 38 12.31 12.66 -13.36
CA SER A 38 12.74 13.71 -12.43
C SER A 38 11.81 13.81 -11.23
N LEU A 39 12.32 14.34 -10.11
CA LEU A 39 11.49 14.62 -8.94
C LEU A 39 10.38 15.63 -9.25
N ARG A 40 10.61 16.54 -10.19
CA ARG A 40 9.56 17.46 -10.68
C ARG A 40 8.41 16.71 -11.33
N GLN A 41 8.68 15.75 -12.20
CA GLN A 41 7.65 14.93 -12.83
C GLN A 41 6.87 14.10 -11.78
N ALA A 42 7.57 13.56 -10.78
CA ALA A 42 6.91 12.86 -9.69
C ALA A 42 5.97 13.79 -8.88
N ALA A 43 6.39 15.03 -8.64
CA ALA A 43 5.55 16.04 -7.98
C ALA A 43 4.32 16.41 -8.80
N ASP A 44 4.46 16.52 -10.11
CA ASP A 44 3.33 16.79 -11.00
C ASP A 44 2.28 15.65 -10.93
N LEU A 45 2.72 14.41 -10.88
CA LEU A 45 1.82 13.25 -10.68
C LEU A 45 1.16 13.25 -9.30
N MET A 46 1.87 13.66 -8.26
CA MET A 46 1.29 13.83 -6.91
C MET A 46 0.15 14.85 -6.92
N LEU A 47 0.33 15.97 -7.58
CA LEU A 47 -0.69 17.04 -7.67
C LEU A 47 -1.89 16.61 -8.53
N LEU A 48 -1.65 15.96 -9.67
CA LEU A 48 -2.70 15.55 -10.60
C LEU A 48 -3.56 14.42 -10.04
N GLY A 49 -2.93 13.44 -9.40
CA GLY A 49 -3.61 12.21 -8.97
C GLY A 49 -3.99 12.17 -7.49
N GLY A 50 -3.58 13.14 -6.68
CA GLY A 50 -3.76 13.09 -5.23
C GLY A 50 -3.04 11.93 -4.55
N GLN A 51 -2.16 11.25 -5.27
CA GLN A 51 -1.37 10.13 -4.75
C GLN A 51 -0.14 10.67 -4.02
N LYS A 52 0.09 10.21 -2.79
CA LYS A 52 1.15 10.76 -1.93
C LYS A 52 2.49 10.06 -2.11
N SER A 53 2.47 8.75 -2.28
CA SER A 53 3.66 7.91 -2.36
C SER A 53 3.60 7.01 -3.58
N PHE A 54 4.75 6.59 -4.08
CA PHE A 54 4.83 5.91 -5.37
C PHE A 54 5.73 4.68 -5.32
N ALA A 55 5.29 3.61 -5.97
CA ALA A 55 6.18 2.54 -6.40
C ALA A 55 7.06 3.04 -7.54
N VAL A 56 8.33 2.69 -7.51
CA VAL A 56 9.27 2.91 -8.61
C VAL A 56 9.46 1.58 -9.33
N VAL A 57 9.15 1.57 -10.62
CA VAL A 57 9.02 0.34 -11.41
C VAL A 57 9.81 0.49 -12.70
N GLU A 58 10.66 -0.47 -12.98
CA GLU A 58 11.41 -0.57 -14.24
C GLU A 58 10.87 -1.78 -15.02
N GLY A 59 10.23 -1.49 -16.17
CA GLY A 59 9.46 -2.53 -16.87
C GLY A 59 8.28 -2.99 -16.00
N ASP A 60 8.29 -4.24 -15.56
CA ASP A 60 7.31 -4.83 -14.64
C ASP A 60 7.86 -5.06 -13.23
N THR A 61 9.12 -4.71 -12.99
CA THR A 61 9.82 -5.00 -11.73
C THR A 61 9.83 -3.80 -10.80
N VAL A 62 9.45 -4.00 -9.56
CA VAL A 62 9.59 -2.98 -8.51
C VAL A 62 11.07 -2.84 -8.16
N VAL A 63 11.63 -1.66 -8.37
CA VAL A 63 13.04 -1.34 -8.08
C VAL A 63 13.21 -0.40 -6.90
N GLY A 64 12.12 0.20 -6.42
CA GLY A 64 12.16 1.11 -5.28
C GLY A 64 10.77 1.63 -4.89
N PHE A 65 10.81 2.51 -3.92
CA PHE A 65 9.64 3.20 -3.39
C PHE A 65 10.00 4.64 -3.04
N LEU A 66 9.13 5.58 -3.39
CA LEU A 66 9.31 6.99 -3.10
C LEU A 66 8.20 7.49 -2.18
N PRO A 67 8.46 7.64 -0.87
CA PRO A 67 7.52 8.27 0.04
C PRO A 67 7.31 9.74 -0.30
N GLY A 68 6.06 10.21 -0.17
CA GLY A 68 5.74 11.61 -0.46
C GLY A 68 6.51 12.61 0.39
N GLN A 69 6.76 12.28 1.65
CA GLN A 69 7.57 13.13 2.54
C GLN A 69 9.01 13.31 2.04
N ASP A 70 9.61 12.27 1.48
CA ASP A 70 10.97 12.33 0.94
C ASP A 70 10.99 13.21 -0.33
N LEU A 71 9.98 13.07 -1.19
CA LEU A 71 9.82 13.90 -2.38
C LEU A 71 9.65 15.38 -2.02
N VAL A 72 8.77 15.71 -1.11
CA VAL A 72 8.53 17.09 -0.68
C VAL A 72 9.79 17.69 -0.07
N SER A 73 10.49 16.95 0.78
CA SER A 73 11.76 17.41 1.39
C SER A 73 12.83 17.69 0.35
N ALA A 74 12.95 16.83 -0.66
CA ALA A 74 13.94 17.03 -1.74
C ALA A 74 13.63 18.25 -2.61
N LEU A 75 12.34 18.52 -2.87
CA LEU A 75 11.92 19.72 -3.62
C LEU A 75 12.19 21.01 -2.85
N HIS A 76 12.01 21.00 -1.52
CA HIS A 76 12.40 22.14 -0.67
C HIS A 76 13.91 22.42 -0.70
N SER A 77 14.71 21.38 -0.91
CA SER A 77 16.17 21.51 -1.06
C SER A 77 16.61 21.90 -2.47
N SER A 78 15.69 22.36 -3.32
CA SER A 78 15.94 22.84 -4.69
C SER A 78 16.59 21.80 -5.62
N ARG A 79 16.13 20.55 -5.56
CA ARG A 79 16.63 19.45 -6.40
C ARG A 79 15.56 18.89 -7.37
N PRO A 80 14.86 19.73 -8.16
CA PRO A 80 13.69 19.25 -8.94
C PRO A 80 14.07 18.36 -10.13
N PHE A 81 15.29 18.46 -10.64
CA PHE A 81 15.74 17.74 -11.85
C PHE A 81 16.51 16.45 -11.55
N VAL A 82 16.71 16.13 -10.29
CA VAL A 82 17.36 14.88 -9.88
C VAL A 82 16.47 13.70 -10.25
N PRO A 83 17.01 12.59 -10.78
CA PRO A 83 16.22 11.40 -11.06
C PRO A 83 15.65 10.77 -9.79
N VAL A 84 14.46 10.18 -9.90
CA VAL A 84 13.82 9.41 -8.84
C VAL A 84 14.75 8.33 -8.27
N ALA A 85 15.56 7.70 -9.13
CA ALA A 85 16.52 6.67 -8.74
C ALA A 85 17.54 7.12 -7.68
N GLU A 86 17.83 8.42 -7.57
CA GLU A 86 18.75 8.94 -6.56
C GLU A 86 18.08 9.12 -5.18
N LEU A 87 16.76 9.27 -5.15
CA LEU A 87 16.03 9.52 -3.91
C LEU A 87 15.26 8.30 -3.42
N MET A 88 14.84 7.39 -4.30
CA MET A 88 14.00 6.26 -3.95
C MET A 88 14.65 5.36 -2.89
N ARG A 89 13.82 4.77 -2.05
CA ARG A 89 14.22 3.71 -1.14
C ARG A 89 14.29 2.39 -1.92
N ARG A 90 15.47 1.75 -1.93
CA ARG A 90 15.73 0.57 -2.79
C ARG A 90 15.34 -0.77 -2.17
N HIS A 91 15.18 -0.83 -0.85
CA HIS A 91 14.99 -2.07 -0.10
C HIS A 91 13.57 -2.23 0.46
N VAL A 92 12.58 -1.68 -0.23
CA VAL A 92 11.18 -1.88 0.12
C VAL A 92 10.70 -3.17 -0.56
N GLU A 93 10.37 -4.15 0.27
CA GLU A 93 9.82 -5.42 -0.19
C GLU A 93 8.35 -5.24 -0.58
N PRO A 94 7.95 -5.59 -1.83
CA PRO A 94 6.54 -5.57 -2.19
C PRO A 94 5.72 -6.57 -1.37
N VAL A 95 4.44 -6.26 -1.19
CA VAL A 95 3.48 -7.21 -0.62
C VAL A 95 2.79 -8.01 -1.71
N MET A 96 2.35 -9.21 -1.39
CA MET A 96 1.60 -10.08 -2.29
C MET A 96 0.09 -9.89 -2.11
N PRO A 97 -0.71 -10.17 -3.16
CA PRO A 97 -2.18 -10.06 -3.08
C PRO A 97 -2.84 -10.89 -1.99
N GLY A 98 -2.24 -12.03 -1.63
CA GLY A 98 -2.76 -12.94 -0.60
C GLY A 98 -2.37 -12.59 0.83
N GLU A 99 -1.54 -11.57 1.06
CA GLU A 99 -1.14 -11.18 2.41
C GLU A 99 -2.30 -10.53 3.17
N GLU A 100 -2.41 -10.83 4.46
CA GLU A 100 -3.48 -10.27 5.29
C GLU A 100 -3.24 -8.78 5.58
N LEU A 101 -4.31 -7.99 5.51
CA LEU A 101 -4.23 -6.54 5.70
C LEU A 101 -3.71 -6.16 7.09
N ILE A 102 -3.99 -6.96 8.10
CA ILE A 102 -3.50 -6.69 9.46
C ILE A 102 -1.96 -6.73 9.54
N ASP A 103 -1.34 -7.64 8.80
CA ASP A 103 0.11 -7.76 8.77
C ASP A 103 0.74 -6.65 7.93
N VAL A 104 0.10 -6.30 6.82
CA VAL A 104 0.52 -5.19 5.95
C VAL A 104 0.44 -3.85 6.69
N GLU A 105 -0.65 -3.60 7.42
CA GLU A 105 -0.79 -2.38 8.23
C GLU A 105 0.28 -2.29 9.33
N ARG A 106 0.54 -3.39 10.02
CA ARG A 106 1.61 -3.45 11.03
C ARG A 106 2.95 -3.07 10.42
N ARG A 107 3.27 -3.63 9.26
CA ARG A 107 4.50 -3.31 8.54
C ARG A 107 4.59 -1.84 8.14
N MET A 108 3.49 -1.24 7.64
CA MET A 108 3.46 0.18 7.31
C MET A 108 3.76 1.06 8.54
N ILE A 109 3.23 0.70 9.70
CA ILE A 109 3.46 1.42 10.96
C ILE A 109 4.92 1.27 11.41
N GLU A 110 5.45 0.06 11.41
CA GLU A 110 6.83 -0.24 11.82
C GLU A 110 7.87 0.45 10.92
N GLU A 111 7.65 0.43 9.62
CA GLU A 111 8.54 1.07 8.63
C GLU A 111 8.26 2.56 8.45
N GLN A 112 7.24 3.11 9.08
CA GLN A 112 6.81 4.52 8.97
C GLN A 112 6.56 4.93 7.50
N ILE A 113 5.86 4.10 6.77
CA ILE A 113 5.45 4.34 5.38
C ILE A 113 3.93 4.26 5.25
N ASP A 114 3.38 5.02 4.33
CA ASP A 114 1.93 5.15 4.10
C ASP A 114 1.41 4.28 2.96
N ALA A 115 2.30 3.61 2.25
CA ALA A 115 1.94 2.75 1.12
C ALA A 115 3.01 1.69 0.90
N LEU A 116 2.62 0.60 0.22
CA LEU A 116 3.51 -0.47 -0.21
C LEU A 116 3.19 -0.88 -1.64
N PRO A 117 4.22 -1.19 -2.46
CA PRO A 117 4.00 -1.80 -3.76
C PRO A 117 3.38 -3.20 -3.60
N VAL A 118 2.48 -3.53 -4.51
CA VAL A 118 1.91 -4.88 -4.63
C VAL A 118 2.52 -5.56 -5.84
N ALA A 119 3.08 -6.73 -5.66
CA ALA A 119 3.67 -7.52 -6.74
C ALA A 119 3.39 -9.02 -6.54
N PHE A 120 3.39 -9.75 -7.62
CA PHE A 120 3.26 -11.21 -7.62
C PHE A 120 4.12 -11.81 -8.73
N ALA A 121 4.82 -12.87 -8.43
CA ALA A 121 5.72 -13.55 -9.37
C ALA A 121 6.69 -12.61 -10.10
N GLY A 122 7.25 -11.64 -9.37
CA GLY A 122 8.19 -10.65 -9.90
C GLY A 122 7.55 -9.53 -10.73
N ARG A 123 6.23 -9.45 -10.79
CA ARG A 123 5.52 -8.41 -11.56
C ARG A 123 4.78 -7.44 -10.65
N TYR A 124 4.98 -6.16 -10.89
CA TYR A 124 4.24 -5.09 -10.25
C TYR A 124 2.75 -5.16 -10.62
N LEU A 125 1.88 -5.08 -9.63
CA LEU A 125 0.42 -5.12 -9.80
C LEU A 125 -0.27 -3.80 -9.46
N GLY A 126 0.26 -3.05 -8.51
CA GLY A 126 -0.34 -1.82 -8.03
C GLY A 126 0.21 -1.36 -6.69
N LEU A 127 -0.54 -0.54 -6.01
CA LEU A 127 -0.18 0.06 -4.73
C LEU A 127 -1.28 -0.16 -3.70
N ILE A 128 -0.89 -0.50 -2.48
CA ILE A 128 -1.79 -0.46 -1.33
C ILE A 128 -1.39 0.67 -0.41
N THR A 129 -2.37 1.45 0.06
CA THR A 129 -2.15 2.58 0.95
C THR A 129 -2.76 2.35 2.32
N HIS A 130 -2.20 2.98 3.34
CA HIS A 130 -2.77 2.97 4.69
C HIS A 130 -4.20 3.58 4.70
N ASP A 131 -4.43 4.63 3.91
CA ASP A 131 -5.76 5.25 3.77
C ASP A 131 -6.82 4.25 3.26
N GLN A 132 -6.46 3.35 2.34
CA GLN A 132 -7.36 2.29 1.87
C GLN A 132 -7.71 1.30 2.98
N ILE A 133 -6.73 0.92 3.79
CA ILE A 133 -6.95 0.03 4.94
C ILE A 133 -7.85 0.69 5.98
N ILE A 134 -7.61 1.97 6.31
CA ILE A 134 -8.45 2.75 7.22
C ILE A 134 -9.88 2.86 6.67
N THR A 135 -10.04 3.13 5.38
CA THR A 135 -11.35 3.24 4.73
C THR A 135 -12.11 1.91 4.82
N LEU A 136 -11.45 0.80 4.49
CA LEU A 136 -12.08 -0.52 4.62
C LEU A 136 -12.53 -0.79 6.06
N ARG A 137 -11.70 -0.47 7.04
CA ARG A 137 -12.03 -0.64 8.47
C ARG A 137 -13.27 0.17 8.86
N ARG A 138 -13.37 1.41 8.39
CA ARG A 138 -14.56 2.26 8.64
C ARG A 138 -15.81 1.67 8.00
N LEU A 139 -15.71 1.17 6.77
CA LEU A 139 -16.83 0.53 6.07
C LEU A 139 -17.25 -0.78 6.77
N ALA A 140 -16.30 -1.61 7.16
CA ALA A 140 -16.56 -2.84 7.88
C ALA A 140 -17.17 -2.59 9.28
N SER A 141 -16.80 -1.48 9.93
CA SER A 141 -17.39 -1.08 11.21
C SER A 141 -18.81 -0.54 11.08
N ALA A 142 -19.12 0.13 9.98
CA ALA A 142 -20.46 0.71 9.72
C ALA A 142 -21.46 -0.33 9.24
N ALA A 143 -21.01 -1.35 8.49
CA ALA A 143 -21.83 -2.46 8.02
C ALA A 143 -21.71 -3.63 9.00
N ALA A 144 -22.63 -3.74 9.95
CA ALA A 144 -22.70 -4.95 10.81
C ALA A 144 -23.29 -6.13 10.02
N PRO A 145 -22.72 -7.34 10.04
CA PRO A 145 -21.35 -7.71 9.73
C PRO A 145 -21.17 -7.98 8.23
N MET A 146 -20.39 -7.21 7.54
CA MET A 146 -19.90 -7.61 6.21
C MET A 146 -18.94 -8.80 6.43
N ALA A 147 -19.43 -10.00 6.12
CA ALA A 147 -18.55 -11.14 6.01
C ALA A 147 -17.60 -10.91 4.81
N PRO A 148 -16.30 -11.18 4.95
CA PRO A 148 -15.40 -11.11 3.80
C PRO A 148 -15.92 -12.04 2.69
N PRO A 149 -15.74 -11.67 1.42
CA PRO A 149 -16.18 -12.50 0.32
C PRO A 149 -15.59 -13.90 0.46
N ARG A 150 -16.44 -14.89 0.54
CA ARG A 150 -15.98 -16.28 0.59
C ARG A 150 -15.31 -16.58 -0.74
N HIS A 151 -14.03 -16.98 -0.68
CA HIS A 151 -13.46 -17.68 -1.81
C HIS A 151 -14.31 -18.93 -2.05
N THR A 152 -15.13 -18.91 -3.08
CA THR A 152 -15.66 -20.15 -3.62
C THR A 152 -14.45 -20.91 -4.17
N ALA A 153 -13.99 -21.87 -3.38
CA ALA A 153 -13.13 -22.91 -3.91
C ALA A 153 -13.85 -23.46 -5.14
N ALA A 154 -13.23 -23.32 -6.30
CA ALA A 154 -13.73 -23.88 -7.52
C ALA A 154 -13.95 -25.38 -7.26
N ASN A 155 -15.21 -25.79 -7.34
CA ASN A 155 -15.64 -27.15 -7.22
C ASN A 155 -15.00 -27.89 -8.39
N SER A 156 -13.96 -28.67 -8.13
CA SER A 156 -13.46 -29.65 -9.09
C SER A 156 -14.56 -30.69 -9.29
N PRO A 157 -15.07 -30.89 -10.48
CA PRO A 157 -15.95 -32.00 -10.72
C PRO A 157 -15.13 -33.28 -10.56
N ALA A 158 -15.45 -34.02 -9.53
CA ALA A 158 -15.01 -35.40 -9.44
C ALA A 158 -15.67 -36.19 -10.57
N ASN A 159 -14.88 -36.92 -11.33
CA ASN A 159 -15.28 -38.07 -12.07
C ASN A 159 -14.20 -39.13 -11.97
#